data_046862ba1049bbe0c4d26e275f2d36a2
#
_entry.id   046862ba1049bbe0c4d26e275f2d36a2
#
_cell.length_a   1.000
_cell.length_b   1.000
_cell.length_c   1.000
_cell.angle_alpha   90.00
_cell.angle_beta   90.00
_cell.angle_gamma   90.00
#
_symmetry.space_group_name_H-M   'P 1'
#
loop_
_entity.id
_entity.type
_entity.pdbx_description
1 polymer ?
#
loop_
_entity_poly.entity_id
_entity_poly.type
_entity_poly.pdbx_seq_one_letter_code
_entity_poly.pdbx_strand_id
1 'polypeptide(L)'
;MVKTLGYDNIHTLLLTAPPYVLAVITTFLNAWHADRTGERFWHIVLPLCVGVAAFVLAAATHSTAPRYVAMMLMVPGVYTGYVVALAWISNSMPRPPAKRAAALAFINAISNTSSIYASYMYPQPKSGAQPNLTIPLAVDCGTAGLAIIMSVLMRIILGRLNKKLDKGEHVEGAINAVPGAAQERGFRFLV
;
A
#
# COMPACT_ATOMS: atom_id res chain seq x y z
N MET A 1 10.08 11.68 -13.11
CA MET A 1 11.17 10.69 -12.99
C MET A 1 11.65 10.20 -14.37
N VAL A 2 10.85 9.53 -15.20
CA VAL A 2 11.37 9.00 -16.49
C VAL A 2 11.98 10.08 -17.39
N LYS A 3 11.41 11.28 -17.45
CA LYS A 3 12.00 12.42 -18.19
C LYS A 3 13.40 12.83 -17.75
N THR A 4 13.80 12.51 -16.51
CA THR A 4 15.15 12.82 -16.01
C THR A 4 16.21 11.85 -16.53
N LEU A 5 15.81 10.80 -17.26
CA LEU A 5 16.70 9.84 -17.88
C LEU A 5 17.28 10.32 -19.23
N GLY A 6 16.81 11.48 -19.74
CA GLY A 6 17.37 12.10 -20.95
C GLY A 6 16.83 11.56 -22.28
N TYR A 7 15.74 10.80 -22.24
CA TYR A 7 15.11 10.25 -23.45
C TYR A 7 14.05 11.18 -24.06
N ASP A 8 13.77 11.03 -25.34
CA ASP A 8 12.70 11.72 -26.05
C ASP A 8 11.32 11.39 -25.43
N ASN A 9 10.33 12.25 -25.67
CA ASN A 9 8.99 12.13 -25.09
C ASN A 9 8.32 10.79 -25.40
N ILE A 10 8.50 10.23 -26.60
CA ILE A 10 7.91 8.96 -27.01
C ILE A 10 8.58 7.79 -26.25
N HIS A 11 9.90 7.76 -26.19
CA HIS A 11 10.64 6.74 -25.44
C HIS A 11 10.38 6.83 -23.94
N THR A 12 10.25 8.05 -23.40
CA THR A 12 9.86 8.29 -22.01
C THR A 12 8.50 7.68 -21.68
N LEU A 13 7.52 7.84 -22.58
CA LEU A 13 6.19 7.27 -22.40
C LEU A 13 6.20 5.73 -22.46
N LEU A 14 6.92 5.16 -23.45
CA LEU A 14 7.09 3.72 -23.56
C LEU A 14 7.80 3.11 -22.34
N LEU A 15 8.83 3.75 -21.82
CA LEU A 15 9.56 3.31 -20.63
C LEU A 15 8.73 3.41 -19.33
N THR A 16 7.62 4.12 -19.35
CA THR A 16 6.69 4.20 -18.20
C THR A 16 5.77 2.97 -18.13
N ALA A 17 5.47 2.30 -19.25
CA ALA A 17 4.55 1.16 -19.29
C ALA A 17 5.06 -0.09 -18.53
N PRO A 18 6.32 -0.54 -18.67
CA PRO A 18 6.81 -1.76 -18.02
C PRO A 18 6.67 -1.80 -16.50
N PRO A 19 6.95 -0.72 -15.73
CA PRO A 19 6.70 -0.70 -14.28
C PRO A 19 5.24 -0.96 -13.91
N TYR A 20 4.28 -0.43 -14.68
CA TYR A 20 2.85 -0.65 -14.43
C TYR A 20 2.42 -2.08 -14.78
N VAL A 21 2.93 -2.65 -15.88
CA VAL A 21 2.67 -4.05 -16.23
C VAL A 21 3.19 -4.98 -15.12
N LEU A 22 4.41 -4.73 -14.64
CA LEU A 22 4.97 -5.48 -13.53
C LEU A 22 4.12 -5.32 -12.26
N ALA A 23 3.65 -4.10 -11.96
CA ALA A 23 2.78 -3.85 -10.82
C ALA A 23 1.45 -4.61 -10.91
N VAL A 24 0.83 -4.69 -12.08
CA VAL A 24 -0.41 -5.49 -12.26
C VAL A 24 -0.16 -6.95 -11.97
N ILE A 25 0.89 -7.54 -12.55
CA ILE A 25 1.24 -8.95 -12.36
C ILE A 25 1.53 -9.24 -10.87
N THR A 26 2.40 -8.46 -10.26
CA THR A 26 2.79 -8.65 -8.85
C THR A 26 1.62 -8.44 -7.89
N THR A 27 0.78 -7.44 -8.15
CA THR A 27 -0.42 -7.16 -7.32
C THR A 27 -1.40 -8.32 -7.40
N PHE A 28 -1.65 -8.86 -8.60
CA PHE A 28 -2.55 -9.99 -8.78
C PHE A 28 -2.04 -11.25 -8.08
N LEU A 29 -0.76 -11.60 -8.29
CA LEU A 29 -0.15 -12.77 -7.66
C LEU A 29 -0.12 -12.65 -6.13
N ASN A 30 0.25 -11.49 -5.62
CA ASN A 30 0.31 -11.24 -4.18
C ASN A 30 -1.08 -11.25 -3.53
N ALA A 31 -2.08 -10.64 -4.17
CA ALA A 31 -3.46 -10.66 -3.67
C ALA A 31 -4.04 -12.08 -3.68
N TRP A 32 -3.83 -12.83 -4.76
CA TRP A 32 -4.24 -14.23 -4.84
C TRP A 32 -3.58 -15.09 -3.75
N HIS A 33 -2.29 -14.91 -3.51
CA HIS A 33 -1.57 -15.64 -2.47
C HIS A 33 -2.06 -15.23 -1.06
N ALA A 34 -2.28 -13.93 -0.84
CA ALA A 34 -2.82 -13.41 0.41
C ALA A 34 -4.24 -13.94 0.72
N ASP A 35 -5.08 -14.09 -0.31
CA ASP A 35 -6.42 -14.67 -0.16
C ASP A 35 -6.36 -16.17 0.16
N ARG A 36 -5.42 -16.89 -0.44
CA ARG A 36 -5.25 -18.32 -0.22
C ARG A 36 -4.66 -18.65 1.14
N THR A 37 -3.73 -17.85 1.65
CA THR A 37 -3.08 -18.06 2.96
C THR A 37 -3.87 -17.49 4.12
N GLY A 38 -4.77 -16.51 3.85
CA GLY A 38 -5.49 -15.77 4.89
C GLY A 38 -4.63 -14.78 5.67
N GLU A 39 -3.33 -14.70 5.38
CA GLU A 39 -2.41 -13.76 5.99
C GLU A 39 -2.33 -12.47 5.18
N ARG A 40 -2.62 -11.33 5.81
CA ARG A 40 -2.61 -10.02 5.15
C ARG A 40 -1.37 -9.22 5.47
N PHE A 41 -0.85 -9.34 6.67
CA PHE A 41 0.24 -8.53 7.18
C PHE A 41 1.52 -8.63 6.33
N TRP A 42 2.02 -9.84 6.09
CA TRP A 42 3.25 -10.03 5.33
C TRP A 42 3.11 -9.61 3.86
N HIS A 43 1.91 -9.79 3.30
CA HIS A 43 1.59 -9.38 1.92
C HIS A 43 1.47 -7.85 1.74
N ILE A 44 1.45 -7.10 2.83
CA ILE A 44 1.54 -5.63 2.83
C ILE A 44 2.98 -5.20 3.11
N VAL A 45 3.58 -5.74 4.18
CA VAL A 45 4.88 -5.26 4.67
C VAL A 45 6.01 -5.59 3.71
N LEU A 46 6.06 -6.81 3.16
CA LEU A 46 7.14 -7.21 2.24
C LEU A 46 7.19 -6.33 0.97
N PRO A 47 6.09 -6.12 0.22
CA PRO A 47 6.12 -5.21 -0.92
C PRO A 47 6.49 -3.77 -0.53
N LEU A 48 6.00 -3.27 0.59
CA LEU A 48 6.35 -1.93 1.07
C LEU A 48 7.85 -1.81 1.41
N CYS A 49 8.45 -2.83 2.02
CA CYS A 49 9.89 -2.84 2.27
C CYS A 49 10.69 -2.80 0.96
N VAL A 50 10.25 -3.54 -0.07
CA VAL A 50 10.85 -3.45 -1.41
C VAL A 50 10.70 -2.05 -2.00
N GLY A 51 9.53 -1.43 -1.83
CA GLY A 51 9.28 -0.04 -2.23
C GLY A 51 10.20 0.95 -1.52
N VAL A 52 10.37 0.83 -0.21
CA VAL A 52 11.29 1.68 0.58
C VAL A 52 12.73 1.52 0.09
N ALA A 53 13.19 0.29 -0.11
CA ALA A 53 14.53 0.03 -0.65
C ALA A 53 14.71 0.67 -2.04
N ALA A 54 13.68 0.61 -2.89
CA ALA A 54 13.68 1.23 -4.20
C ALA A 54 13.71 2.77 -4.11
N PHE A 55 12.98 3.40 -3.17
CA PHE A 55 13.06 4.84 -2.93
C PHE A 55 14.47 5.27 -2.50
N VAL A 56 15.08 4.53 -1.58
CA VAL A 56 16.45 4.78 -1.14
C VAL A 56 17.45 4.64 -2.30
N LEU A 57 17.31 3.57 -3.10
CA LEU A 57 18.15 3.34 -4.27
C LEU A 57 18.03 4.50 -5.28
N ALA A 58 16.82 4.97 -5.56
CA ALA A 58 16.58 6.09 -6.47
C ALA A 58 17.14 7.41 -5.94
N ALA A 59 17.12 7.63 -4.62
CA ALA A 59 17.68 8.82 -3.99
C ALA A 59 19.22 8.80 -3.97
N ALA A 60 19.82 7.62 -3.74
CA ALA A 60 21.27 7.45 -3.63
C ALA A 60 21.98 7.43 -4.97
N THR A 61 21.27 7.18 -6.10
CA THR A 61 21.90 6.94 -7.38
C THR A 61 21.56 8.01 -8.41
N HIS A 62 22.59 8.50 -9.13
CA HIS A 62 22.44 9.44 -10.24
C HIS A 62 22.51 8.78 -11.62
N SER A 63 22.93 7.51 -11.68
CA SER A 63 23.05 6.74 -12.93
C SER A 63 21.68 6.34 -13.47
N THR A 64 21.52 6.31 -14.78
CA THR A 64 20.25 6.02 -15.48
C THR A 64 19.74 4.60 -15.22
N ALA A 65 20.61 3.59 -15.34
CA ALA A 65 20.20 2.18 -15.23
C ALA A 65 19.68 1.79 -13.84
N PRO A 66 20.40 2.04 -12.71
CA PRO A 66 19.88 1.69 -11.39
C PRO A 66 18.68 2.54 -10.98
N ARG A 67 18.58 3.79 -11.47
CA ARG A 67 17.40 4.64 -11.25
C ARG A 67 16.16 4.05 -11.95
N TYR A 68 16.31 3.46 -13.14
CA TYR A 68 15.24 2.78 -13.84
C TYR A 68 14.81 1.49 -13.11
N VAL A 69 15.77 0.71 -12.62
CA VAL A 69 15.48 -0.48 -11.79
C VAL A 69 14.72 -0.09 -10.52
N ALA A 70 15.12 0.99 -9.87
CA ALA A 70 14.39 1.53 -8.71
C ALA A 70 12.94 1.86 -9.07
N MET A 71 12.68 2.52 -10.21
CA MET A 71 11.30 2.80 -10.67
C MET A 71 10.51 1.53 -10.95
N MET A 72 11.15 0.48 -11.51
CA MET A 72 10.54 -0.82 -11.72
C MET A 72 10.08 -1.49 -10.42
N LEU A 73 10.73 -1.22 -9.29
CA LEU A 73 10.41 -1.80 -8.00
C LEU A 73 9.47 -0.92 -7.16
N MET A 74 9.56 0.41 -7.29
CA MET A 74 8.71 1.35 -6.54
C MET A 74 7.22 1.15 -6.82
N VAL A 75 6.85 1.07 -8.10
CA VAL A 75 5.44 1.00 -8.52
C VAL A 75 4.79 -0.26 -7.97
N PRO A 76 5.30 -1.48 -8.24
CA PRO A 76 4.73 -2.69 -7.68
C PRO A 76 4.80 -2.73 -6.15
N GLY A 77 5.87 -2.24 -5.53
CA GLY A 77 6.01 -2.22 -4.07
C GLY A 77 4.89 -1.47 -3.36
N VAL A 78 4.52 -0.30 -3.87
CA VAL A 78 3.46 0.53 -3.28
C VAL A 78 2.06 0.00 -3.64
N TYR A 79 1.78 -0.23 -4.93
CA TYR A 79 0.44 -0.64 -5.38
C TYR A 79 0.02 -2.00 -4.82
N THR A 80 0.94 -2.95 -4.77
CA THR A 80 0.68 -4.28 -4.22
C THR A 80 0.28 -4.22 -2.75
N GLY A 81 1.02 -3.45 -1.93
CA GLY A 81 0.70 -3.25 -0.53
C GLY A 81 -0.65 -2.53 -0.33
N TYR A 82 -0.93 -1.51 -1.14
CA TYR A 82 -2.16 -0.73 -1.06
C TYR A 82 -3.42 -1.58 -1.32
N VAL A 83 -3.42 -2.40 -2.36
CA VAL A 83 -4.59 -3.25 -2.70
C VAL A 83 -4.89 -4.25 -1.58
N VAL A 84 -3.86 -4.92 -1.05
CA VAL A 84 -4.03 -5.86 0.06
C VAL A 84 -4.48 -5.14 1.35
N ALA A 85 -3.99 -3.92 1.60
CA ALA A 85 -4.41 -3.12 2.75
C ALA A 85 -5.90 -2.75 2.69
N LEU A 86 -6.41 -2.33 1.51
CA LEU A 86 -7.85 -2.06 1.34
C LEU A 86 -8.70 -3.31 1.59
N ALA A 87 -8.27 -4.46 1.09
CA ALA A 87 -8.95 -5.74 1.34
C ALA A 87 -8.92 -6.08 2.85
N TRP A 88 -7.79 -5.87 3.52
CA TRP A 88 -7.65 -6.12 4.96
C TRP A 88 -8.56 -5.22 5.80
N ILE A 89 -8.61 -3.93 5.52
CA ILE A 89 -9.51 -2.97 6.18
C ILE A 89 -10.97 -3.38 5.96
N SER A 90 -11.33 -3.76 4.73
CA SER A 90 -12.68 -4.24 4.41
C SER A 90 -13.08 -5.47 5.22
N ASN A 91 -12.16 -6.42 5.40
CA ASN A 91 -12.39 -7.65 6.16
C ASN A 91 -12.41 -7.42 7.68
N SER A 92 -11.72 -6.35 8.15
CA SER A 92 -11.69 -6.01 9.57
C SER A 92 -12.97 -5.33 10.08
N MET A 93 -13.86 -4.91 9.16
CA MET A 93 -15.14 -4.28 9.47
C MET A 93 -16.30 -5.03 8.80
N PRO A 94 -16.62 -6.27 9.23
CA PRO A 94 -17.63 -7.08 8.57
C PRO A 94 -19.04 -6.50 8.70
N ARG A 95 -19.36 -5.84 9.81
CA ARG A 95 -20.69 -5.28 10.10
C ARG A 95 -20.61 -3.92 10.84
N PRO A 96 -21.59 -3.01 10.66
CA PRO A 96 -22.59 -3.01 9.57
C PRO A 96 -21.97 -2.67 8.21
N PRO A 97 -22.53 -3.12 7.07
CA PRO A 97 -21.97 -2.83 5.73
C PRO A 97 -21.82 -1.34 5.42
N ALA A 98 -22.73 -0.50 5.92
CA ALA A 98 -22.65 0.95 5.75
C ALA A 98 -21.39 1.54 6.39
N LYS A 99 -20.98 1.08 7.58
CA LYS A 99 -19.75 1.50 8.25
C LYS A 99 -18.51 1.15 7.42
N ARG A 100 -18.47 -0.05 6.84
CA ARG A 100 -17.40 -0.49 5.94
C ARG A 100 -17.33 0.37 4.68
N ALA A 101 -18.47 0.63 4.04
CA ALA A 101 -18.54 1.45 2.84
C ALA A 101 -18.08 2.89 3.11
N ALA A 102 -18.53 3.50 4.21
CA ALA A 102 -18.11 4.83 4.63
C ALA A 102 -16.60 4.90 4.92
N ALA A 103 -16.05 3.90 5.63
CA ALA A 103 -14.61 3.86 5.92
C ALA A 103 -13.76 3.74 4.65
N LEU A 104 -14.13 2.87 3.70
CA LEU A 104 -13.42 2.72 2.43
C LEU A 104 -13.52 3.98 1.58
N ALA A 105 -14.69 4.63 1.52
CA ALA A 105 -14.88 5.89 0.81
C ALA A 105 -14.01 7.01 1.42
N PHE A 106 -13.96 7.11 2.74
CA PHE A 106 -13.14 8.09 3.46
C PHE A 106 -11.64 7.89 3.22
N ILE A 107 -11.16 6.63 3.30
CA ILE A 107 -9.77 6.29 3.02
C ILE A 107 -9.40 6.63 1.58
N ASN A 108 -10.26 6.30 0.60
CA ASN A 108 -10.03 6.65 -0.80
C ASN A 108 -10.01 8.17 -1.01
N ALA A 109 -10.91 8.93 -0.37
CA ALA A 109 -10.94 10.38 -0.47
C ALA A 109 -9.63 11.00 0.03
N ILE A 110 -9.15 10.59 1.22
CA ILE A 110 -7.87 11.06 1.78
C ILE A 110 -6.71 10.65 0.90
N SER A 111 -6.68 9.41 0.40
CA SER A 111 -5.61 8.92 -0.48
C SER A 111 -5.53 9.74 -1.77
N ASN A 112 -6.66 10.08 -2.38
CA ASN A 112 -6.70 10.90 -3.59
C ASN A 112 -6.27 12.37 -3.34
N THR A 113 -6.44 12.89 -2.12
CA THR A 113 -5.93 14.22 -1.75
C THR A 113 -4.41 14.31 -1.88
N SER A 114 -3.70 13.17 -1.78
CA SER A 114 -2.26 13.11 -1.99
C SER A 114 -1.81 13.61 -3.38
N SER A 115 -2.66 13.47 -4.39
CA SER A 115 -2.38 13.96 -5.75
C SER A 115 -2.20 15.49 -5.81
N ILE A 116 -2.84 16.22 -4.88
CA ILE A 116 -2.75 17.69 -4.80
C ILE A 116 -1.33 18.08 -4.35
N TYR A 117 -0.88 17.59 -3.20
CA TYR A 117 0.44 17.96 -2.69
C TYR A 117 1.60 17.31 -3.47
N ALA A 118 1.40 16.11 -4.04
CA ALA A 118 2.40 15.46 -4.88
C ALA A 118 2.76 16.32 -6.09
N SER A 119 1.79 17.01 -6.69
CA SER A 119 2.03 17.91 -7.82
C SER A 119 2.96 19.07 -7.47
N TYR A 120 2.93 19.56 -6.22
CA TYR A 120 3.83 20.60 -5.72
C TYR A 120 5.16 20.04 -5.22
N MET A 121 5.18 18.82 -4.72
CA MET A 121 6.37 18.19 -4.17
C MET A 121 7.36 17.77 -5.25
N TYR A 122 6.87 17.36 -6.44
CA TYR A 122 7.72 17.01 -7.57
C TYR A 122 7.95 18.23 -8.48
N PRO A 123 9.10 18.93 -8.36
CA PRO A 123 9.35 20.14 -9.14
C PRO A 123 9.45 19.82 -10.63
N GLN A 124 8.84 20.67 -11.44
CA GLN A 124 9.01 20.60 -12.89
C GLN A 124 10.47 20.93 -13.23
N PRO A 125 11.12 20.17 -14.14
CA PRO A 125 12.48 20.46 -14.55
C PRO A 125 12.55 21.86 -15.18
N LYS A 126 13.28 22.79 -14.55
CA LYS A 126 13.65 24.04 -15.18
C LYS A 126 14.68 23.74 -16.26
N SER A 127 14.61 24.49 -17.37
CA SER A 127 15.50 24.30 -18.52
C SER A 127 16.96 24.15 -18.09
N GLY A 128 17.55 22.98 -18.33
CA GLY A 128 18.98 22.70 -18.08
C GLY A 128 19.37 22.18 -16.69
N ALA A 129 18.47 22.16 -15.69
CA ALA A 129 18.79 21.65 -14.36
C ALA A 129 18.09 20.30 -14.08
N GLN A 130 18.80 19.34 -13.51
CA GLN A 130 18.19 18.12 -12.99
C GLN A 130 17.35 18.47 -11.74
N PRO A 131 16.06 18.05 -11.67
CA PRO A 131 15.24 18.32 -10.50
C PRO A 131 15.80 17.56 -9.28
N ASN A 132 15.86 18.24 -8.15
CA ASN A 132 16.22 17.59 -6.90
C ASN A 132 15.09 16.69 -6.42
N LEU A 133 15.24 15.40 -6.59
CA LEU A 133 14.26 14.37 -6.22
C LEU A 133 14.47 13.84 -4.80
N THR A 134 15.48 14.28 -4.08
CA THR A 134 15.81 13.77 -2.74
C THR A 134 14.69 14.02 -1.75
N ILE A 135 14.11 15.23 -1.74
CA ILE A 135 13.03 15.59 -0.81
C ILE A 135 11.76 14.78 -1.10
N PRO A 136 11.23 14.74 -2.35
CA PRO A 136 10.08 13.89 -2.68
C PRO A 136 10.27 12.43 -2.28
N LEU A 137 11.41 11.85 -2.63
CA LEU A 137 11.70 10.44 -2.33
C LEU A 137 11.85 10.17 -0.83
N ALA A 138 12.38 11.13 -0.05
CA ALA A 138 12.45 11.01 1.40
C ALA A 138 11.05 11.05 2.04
N VAL A 139 10.15 11.89 1.54
CA VAL A 139 8.76 11.95 1.99
C VAL A 139 8.04 10.64 1.65
N ASP A 140 8.19 10.11 0.43
CA ASP A 140 7.58 8.84 0.03
C ASP A 140 8.12 7.67 0.86
N CYS A 141 9.41 7.66 1.18
CA CYS A 141 10.02 6.69 2.08
C CYS A 141 9.45 6.79 3.50
N GLY A 142 9.29 8.01 4.02
CA GLY A 142 8.69 8.28 5.34
C GLY A 142 7.23 7.83 5.43
N THR A 143 6.43 8.10 4.40
CA THR A 143 5.02 7.67 4.34
C THR A 143 4.88 6.16 4.22
N ALA A 144 5.74 5.49 3.45
CA ALA A 144 5.79 4.03 3.38
C ALA A 144 6.20 3.41 4.72
N GLY A 145 7.18 4.00 5.42
CA GLY A 145 7.56 3.60 6.78
C GLY A 145 6.40 3.74 7.77
N LEU A 146 5.66 4.85 7.71
CA LEU A 146 4.45 5.05 8.53
C LEU A 146 3.39 4.00 8.23
N ALA A 147 3.18 3.65 6.96
CA ALA A 147 2.23 2.59 6.57
C ALA A 147 2.63 1.22 7.14
N ILE A 148 3.91 0.89 7.19
CA ILE A 148 4.42 -0.33 7.84
C ILE A 148 4.11 -0.30 9.34
N ILE A 149 4.39 0.80 10.03
CA ILE A 149 4.09 0.96 11.47
C ILE A 149 2.59 0.78 11.73
N MET A 150 1.73 1.42 10.93
CA MET A 150 0.28 1.27 11.07
C MET A 150 -0.19 -0.16 10.80
N SER A 151 0.42 -0.87 9.86
CA SER A 151 0.13 -2.29 9.61
C SER A 151 0.51 -3.18 10.80
N VAL A 152 1.65 -2.91 11.45
CA VAL A 152 2.06 -3.59 12.69
C VAL A 152 1.06 -3.33 13.82
N LEU A 153 0.66 -2.07 14.02
CA LEU A 153 -0.34 -1.71 15.03
C LEU A 153 -1.67 -2.42 14.78
N MET A 154 -2.13 -2.44 13.54
CA MET A 154 -3.36 -3.13 13.16
C MET A 154 -3.28 -4.62 13.45
N ARG A 155 -2.15 -5.28 13.12
CA ARG A 155 -1.91 -6.68 13.44
C ARG A 155 -2.01 -6.95 14.95
N ILE A 156 -1.38 -6.10 15.77
CA ILE A 156 -1.41 -6.23 17.23
C ILE A 156 -2.84 -6.07 17.76
N ILE A 157 -3.58 -5.08 17.27
CA ILE A 157 -4.97 -4.82 17.70
C ILE A 157 -5.87 -6.00 17.33
N LEU A 158 -5.85 -6.45 16.06
CA LEU A 158 -6.66 -7.57 15.62
C LEU A 158 -6.29 -8.87 16.32
N GLY A 159 -5.00 -9.10 16.58
CA GLY A 159 -4.55 -10.23 17.37
C GLY A 159 -5.06 -10.20 18.81
N ARG A 160 -5.12 -9.02 19.45
CA ARG A 160 -5.73 -8.85 20.77
C ARG A 160 -7.25 -9.09 20.75
N LEU A 161 -7.94 -8.61 19.69
CA LEU A 161 -9.36 -8.85 19.51
C LEU A 161 -9.66 -10.34 19.30
N ASN A 162 -8.86 -11.06 18.53
CA ASN A 162 -8.98 -12.50 18.37
C ASN A 162 -8.84 -13.24 19.71
N LYS A 163 -7.86 -12.85 20.57
CA LYS A 163 -7.71 -13.41 21.90
C LYS A 163 -8.92 -13.16 22.82
N LYS A 164 -9.62 -12.02 22.67
CA LYS A 164 -10.88 -11.76 23.38
C LYS A 164 -11.99 -12.65 22.88
N LEU A 165 -12.10 -12.84 21.55
CA LEU A 165 -13.05 -13.78 20.95
C LEU A 165 -12.81 -15.22 21.44
N ASP A 166 -11.55 -15.62 21.62
CA ASP A 166 -11.18 -16.95 22.17
C ASP A 166 -11.69 -17.14 23.60
N LYS A 167 -11.74 -16.08 24.39
CA LYS A 167 -12.28 -16.09 25.74
C LYS A 167 -13.81 -15.99 25.81
N GLY A 168 -14.49 -15.90 24.67
CA GLY A 168 -15.94 -15.73 24.61
C GLY A 168 -16.42 -14.30 24.94
N GLU A 169 -15.49 -13.32 24.99
CA GLU A 169 -15.85 -11.92 25.26
C GLU A 169 -16.58 -11.32 24.04
N HIS A 170 -17.52 -10.43 24.32
CA HIS A 170 -18.22 -9.69 23.28
C HIS A 170 -17.26 -8.67 22.61
N VAL A 171 -17.12 -8.77 21.28
CA VAL A 171 -16.32 -7.84 20.47
C VAL A 171 -17.26 -7.11 19.51
N GLU A 172 -17.37 -5.79 19.67
CA GLU A 172 -18.20 -4.95 18.81
C GLU A 172 -17.73 -5.02 17.35
N GLY A 173 -18.68 -5.24 16.42
CA GLY A 173 -18.38 -5.38 14.99
C GLY A 173 -18.01 -6.79 14.54
N ALA A 174 -17.76 -7.73 15.45
CA ALA A 174 -17.62 -9.14 15.11
C ALA A 174 -18.97 -9.75 14.73
N ILE A 175 -18.98 -10.77 13.87
CA ILE A 175 -20.22 -11.40 13.38
C ILE A 175 -21.02 -12.02 14.53
N ASN A 176 -20.34 -12.56 15.53
CA ASN A 176 -20.93 -13.13 16.73
C ASN A 176 -21.49 -12.10 17.73
N ALA A 177 -21.27 -10.82 17.50
CA ALA A 177 -21.74 -9.73 18.37
C ALA A 177 -23.18 -9.30 18.08
N VAL A 178 -23.83 -9.82 17.04
CA VAL A 178 -25.19 -9.47 16.66
C VAL A 178 -26.19 -10.35 17.42
N PRO A 179 -27.09 -9.79 18.24
CA PRO A 179 -28.15 -10.56 18.90
C PRO A 179 -29.00 -11.30 17.85
N GLY A 180 -29.22 -12.61 18.03
CA GLY A 180 -30.00 -13.45 17.11
C GLY A 180 -29.25 -13.97 15.86
N ALA A 181 -28.02 -13.56 15.61
CA ALA A 181 -27.16 -14.25 14.65
C ALA A 181 -26.75 -15.61 15.25
N ALA A 182 -26.88 -16.69 14.49
CA ALA A 182 -26.30 -17.96 14.89
C ALA A 182 -24.82 -17.72 15.20
N GLN A 183 -24.36 -18.19 16.37
CA GLN A 183 -22.95 -18.14 16.70
C GLN A 183 -22.19 -18.91 15.63
N GLU A 184 -21.67 -18.21 14.63
CA GLU A 184 -20.71 -18.80 13.71
C GLU A 184 -19.46 -19.12 14.51
N ARG A 185 -19.43 -20.35 15.00
CA ARG A 185 -18.26 -20.92 15.68
C ARG A 185 -17.10 -20.85 14.70
N GLY A 186 -16.16 -19.98 14.94
CA GLY A 186 -14.93 -19.90 14.15
C GLY A 186 -14.65 -18.56 13.49
N PHE A 187 -15.46 -17.50 13.67
CA PHE A 187 -15.09 -16.17 13.16
C PHE A 187 -13.79 -15.67 13.80
N ARG A 188 -12.85 -15.27 12.97
CA ARG A 188 -11.58 -14.64 13.34
C ARG A 188 -11.31 -13.47 12.41
N PHE A 189 -10.73 -12.40 12.98
CA PHE A 189 -10.14 -11.36 12.15
C PHE A 189 -8.87 -11.90 11.49
N LEU A 190 -8.68 -11.62 10.20
CA LEU A 190 -7.46 -11.95 9.48
C LEU A 190 -6.30 -11.10 10.03
N VAL A 191 -5.15 -11.72 10.27
CA VAL A 191 -3.99 -11.08 10.95
C VAL A 191 -2.73 -11.13 10.08
#